data_16b5c09c735324f04c63081ce6c45704
#
_entry.id   16b5c09c735324f04c63081ce6c45704
#
_cell.length_a   1.000
_cell.length_b   1.000
_cell.length_c   1.000
_cell.angle_alpha   90.00
_cell.angle_beta   90.00
_cell.angle_gamma   90.00
#
_symmetry.space_group_name_H-M   'P 1'
#
loop_
_entity.id
_entity.type
_entity.pdbx_description
1 polymer ?
#
loop_
_entity_poly.entity_id
_entity_poly.type
_entity_poly.pdbx_seq_one_letter_code
_entity_poly.pdbx_strand_id
1 'polypeptide(L)'
;MKYFGRGLSEQHKELSSIIRKTSETERSKDLFLQIHAKLHSSVVSGTDKNEVDNLLCDLKQNEYAIMPTGKDETIAWGLWHIARIEDLTMNILVARKEQVFNQDWKERLNARITDTGNALSDDEIIDFSRNVNTEQLICYRNAVAQTTRDIIRSLS
;
A
#
# COMPACT_ATOMS: atom_id res chain seq x y z
N MET A 1 19.94 10.51 -9.02
CA MET A 1 18.66 9.89 -8.58
C MET A 1 17.73 11.03 -8.16
N LYS A 2 16.56 11.14 -8.77
CA LYS A 2 15.54 12.06 -8.25
C LYS A 2 15.10 11.53 -6.88
N TYR A 3 15.01 12.39 -5.88
CA TYR A 3 14.58 12.02 -4.55
C TYR A 3 13.13 11.51 -4.63
N PHE A 4 12.92 10.23 -4.31
CA PHE A 4 11.58 9.62 -4.22
C PHE A 4 10.75 10.36 -3.17
N GLY A 5 9.53 10.74 -3.52
CA GLY A 5 8.66 11.48 -2.63
C GLY A 5 8.87 13.01 -2.61
N ARG A 6 9.71 13.56 -3.47
CA ARG A 6 9.86 15.02 -3.58
C ARG A 6 8.51 15.69 -3.84
N GLY A 7 8.15 16.63 -2.99
CA GLY A 7 6.88 17.35 -3.03
C GLY A 7 5.70 16.60 -2.38
N LEU A 8 5.86 15.34 -1.98
CA LEU A 8 4.78 14.62 -1.30
C LEU A 8 4.54 15.15 0.12
N SER A 9 5.59 15.58 0.83
CA SER A 9 5.43 16.16 2.17
C SER A 9 4.62 17.44 2.14
N GLU A 10 4.83 18.31 1.15
CA GLU A 10 4.07 19.54 0.96
C GLU A 10 2.60 19.23 0.60
N GLN A 11 2.38 18.31 -0.32
CA GLN A 11 1.03 17.88 -0.69
C GLN A 11 0.29 17.24 0.49
N HIS A 12 0.97 16.42 1.31
CA HIS A 12 0.40 15.83 2.51
C HIS A 12 0.04 16.89 3.57
N LYS A 13 0.91 17.90 3.78
CA LYS A 13 0.60 19.02 4.68
C LYS A 13 -0.61 19.82 4.19
N GLU A 14 -0.69 20.09 2.90
CA GLU A 14 -1.84 20.74 2.28
C GLU A 14 -3.11 19.92 2.52
N LEU A 15 -3.12 18.62 2.18
CA LEU A 15 -4.25 17.73 2.41
C LEU A 15 -4.68 17.74 3.89
N SER A 16 -3.74 17.63 4.81
CA SER A 16 -4.00 17.65 6.25
C SER A 16 -4.64 18.96 6.71
N SER A 17 -4.37 20.08 6.04
CA SER A 17 -4.92 21.38 6.37
C SER A 17 -6.35 21.61 5.86
N ILE A 18 -6.78 20.89 4.81
CA ILE A 18 -8.06 21.09 4.14
C ILE A 18 -9.06 19.95 4.37
N ILE A 19 -8.61 18.72 4.65
CA ILE A 19 -9.45 17.51 4.71
C ILE A 19 -10.63 17.58 5.68
N ARG A 20 -10.57 18.47 6.69
CA ARG A 20 -11.65 18.68 7.67
C ARG A 20 -12.60 19.81 7.28
N LYS A 21 -12.37 20.47 6.16
CA LYS A 21 -13.18 21.61 5.70
C LYS A 21 -14.20 21.13 4.68
N THR A 22 -15.47 21.20 4.99
CA THR A 22 -16.55 20.76 4.10
C THR A 22 -16.51 21.50 2.74
N SER A 23 -16.11 22.79 2.74
CA SER A 23 -15.96 23.57 1.51
C SER A 23 -14.83 23.09 0.60
N GLU A 24 -13.92 22.24 1.10
CA GLU A 24 -12.73 21.74 0.39
C GLU A 24 -12.84 20.24 0.06
N THR A 25 -14.04 19.65 0.15
CA THR A 25 -14.23 18.20 -0.04
C THR A 25 -13.67 17.71 -1.38
N GLU A 26 -14.07 18.31 -2.49
CA GLU A 26 -13.61 17.89 -3.82
C GLU A 26 -12.10 18.08 -3.98
N ARG A 27 -11.56 19.21 -3.52
CA ARG A 27 -10.12 19.46 -3.55
C ARG A 27 -9.35 18.46 -2.70
N SER A 28 -9.87 18.07 -1.54
CA SER A 28 -9.28 17.06 -0.67
C SER A 28 -9.24 15.69 -1.34
N LYS A 29 -10.34 15.30 -2.02
CA LYS A 29 -10.42 14.06 -2.81
C LYS A 29 -9.41 14.05 -3.94
N ASP A 30 -9.35 15.10 -4.72
CA ASP A 30 -8.39 15.23 -5.83
C ASP A 30 -6.95 15.15 -5.36
N LEU A 31 -6.59 15.88 -4.32
CA LEU A 31 -5.25 15.89 -3.75
C LEU A 31 -4.88 14.53 -3.16
N PHE A 32 -5.81 13.87 -2.47
CA PHE A 32 -5.61 12.50 -1.99
C PHE A 32 -5.31 11.54 -3.16
N LEU A 33 -6.15 11.57 -4.20
CA LEU A 33 -6.00 10.69 -5.37
C LEU A 33 -4.69 10.94 -6.14
N GLN A 34 -4.20 12.19 -6.17
CA GLN A 34 -2.90 12.54 -6.75
C GLN A 34 -1.72 11.99 -5.93
N ILE A 35 -1.77 12.15 -4.60
CA ILE A 35 -0.74 11.59 -3.70
C ILE A 35 -0.74 10.06 -3.81
N HIS A 36 -1.91 9.45 -3.72
CA HIS A 36 -2.11 8.01 -3.79
C HIS A 36 -1.56 7.42 -5.11
N ALA A 37 -1.79 8.08 -6.25
CA ALA A 37 -1.26 7.66 -7.54
C ALA A 37 0.29 7.61 -7.60
N LYS A 38 0.97 8.43 -6.80
CA LYS A 38 2.45 8.43 -6.71
C LYS A 38 3.01 7.36 -5.78
N LEU A 39 2.17 6.82 -4.88
CA LEU A 39 2.55 5.82 -3.87
C LEU A 39 2.18 4.40 -4.27
N HIS A 40 1.43 4.22 -5.35
CA HIS A 40 1.01 2.93 -5.88
C HIS A 40 1.45 2.75 -7.33
N SER A 41 1.43 1.50 -7.81
CA SER A 41 1.70 1.19 -9.22
C SER A 41 0.80 2.02 -10.15
N SER A 42 1.37 2.48 -11.25
CA SER A 42 0.66 3.26 -12.28
C SER A 42 -0.56 2.54 -12.86
N VAL A 43 -0.57 1.22 -12.82
CA VAL A 43 -1.72 0.37 -13.21
C VAL A 43 -2.99 0.74 -12.44
N VAL A 44 -2.87 1.09 -11.14
CA VAL A 44 -4.00 1.44 -10.27
C VAL A 44 -4.61 2.79 -10.64
N SER A 45 -3.79 3.73 -11.06
CA SER A 45 -4.23 5.10 -11.38
C SER A 45 -4.49 5.31 -12.88
N GLY A 46 -4.02 4.42 -13.74
CA GLY A 46 -4.07 4.58 -15.20
C GLY A 46 -3.14 5.67 -15.71
N THR A 47 -2.06 5.95 -14.99
CA THR A 47 -1.05 6.97 -15.35
C THR A 47 0.16 6.33 -16.03
N ASP A 48 1.08 7.16 -16.51
CA ASP A 48 2.39 6.70 -16.97
C ASP A 48 3.17 6.06 -15.82
N LYS A 49 4.15 5.18 -16.17
CA LYS A 49 5.05 4.54 -15.20
C LYS A 49 5.64 5.56 -14.22
N ASN A 50 5.57 5.21 -12.95
CA ASN A 50 6.04 6.03 -11.85
C ASN A 50 7.23 5.39 -11.11
N GLU A 51 7.69 6.02 -10.03
CA GLU A 51 8.85 5.54 -9.26
C GLU A 51 8.56 4.19 -8.56
N VAL A 52 7.32 3.89 -8.20
CA VAL A 52 6.95 2.59 -7.60
C VAL A 52 7.12 1.47 -8.63
N ASP A 53 6.67 1.70 -9.87
CA ASP A 53 6.86 0.73 -10.95
C ASP A 53 8.36 0.51 -11.24
N ASN A 54 9.16 1.57 -11.21
CA ASN A 54 10.60 1.50 -11.42
C ASN A 54 11.31 0.74 -10.29
N LEU A 55 10.88 0.94 -9.03
CA LEU A 55 11.46 0.26 -7.87
C LEU A 55 11.17 -1.24 -7.85
N LEU A 56 10.04 -1.68 -8.39
CA LEU A 56 9.59 -3.07 -8.32
C LEU A 56 9.85 -3.87 -9.59
N CYS A 57 10.18 -3.22 -10.72
CA CYS A 57 10.21 -3.86 -12.03
C CYS A 57 11.31 -4.89 -12.24
N ASP A 58 12.42 -4.79 -11.51
CA ASP A 58 13.60 -5.65 -11.66
C ASP A 58 13.92 -6.48 -10.40
N LEU A 59 13.09 -6.41 -9.36
CA LEU A 59 13.25 -7.18 -8.14
C LEU A 59 13.04 -8.68 -8.38
N LYS A 60 14.02 -9.48 -7.99
CA LYS A 60 13.91 -10.93 -7.99
C LYS A 60 13.23 -11.43 -6.72
N GLN A 61 12.61 -12.59 -6.80
CA GLN A 61 11.89 -13.21 -5.68
C GLN A 61 12.69 -13.23 -4.37
N ASN A 62 13.98 -13.58 -4.45
CA ASN A 62 14.84 -13.66 -3.27
C ASN A 62 15.22 -12.30 -2.68
N GLU A 63 15.13 -11.21 -3.46
CA GLU A 63 15.46 -9.86 -2.99
C GLU A 63 14.37 -9.26 -2.10
N TYR A 64 13.13 -9.71 -2.26
CA TYR A 64 12.02 -9.32 -1.39
C TYR A 64 12.19 -9.73 0.07
N ALA A 65 13.02 -10.75 0.35
CA ALA A 65 13.26 -11.27 1.69
C ALA A 65 14.61 -10.82 2.29
N ILE A 66 15.30 -9.87 1.65
CA ILE A 66 16.56 -9.32 2.19
C ILE A 66 16.21 -8.32 3.28
N MET A 67 16.81 -8.52 4.47
CA MET A 67 16.78 -7.58 5.59
C MET A 67 18.13 -6.84 5.61
N PRO A 68 18.18 -5.56 5.22
CA PRO A 68 19.46 -4.90 4.90
C PRO A 68 20.40 -4.71 6.08
N THR A 69 19.87 -4.53 7.28
CA THR A 69 20.66 -4.12 8.46
C THR A 69 20.65 -5.13 9.60
N GLY A 70 20.04 -6.30 9.42
CA GLY A 70 19.94 -7.34 10.45
C GLY A 70 18.96 -7.06 11.59
N LYS A 71 18.31 -5.92 11.56
CA LYS A 71 17.18 -5.51 12.44
C LYS A 71 16.36 -4.50 11.69
N ASP A 72 15.53 -4.95 10.81
CA ASP A 72 14.69 -4.05 10.03
C ASP A 72 13.64 -4.84 9.24
N GLU A 73 12.98 -4.13 8.40
CA GLU A 73 11.94 -4.65 7.55
C GLU A 73 12.52 -5.20 6.23
N THR A 74 11.81 -6.11 5.62
CA THR A 74 12.04 -6.57 4.25
C THR A 74 11.09 -5.86 3.30
N ILE A 75 11.38 -5.90 2.00
CA ILE A 75 10.46 -5.35 0.98
C ILE A 75 9.10 -6.07 1.03
N ALA A 76 9.08 -7.39 1.15
CA ALA A 76 7.84 -8.16 1.21
C ALA A 76 6.99 -7.79 2.43
N TRP A 77 7.61 -7.71 3.61
CA TRP A 77 6.89 -7.30 4.82
C TRP A 77 6.35 -5.87 4.70
N GLY A 78 7.16 -4.93 4.21
CA GLY A 78 6.72 -3.55 4.01
C GLY A 78 5.52 -3.44 3.07
N LEU A 79 5.54 -4.15 1.93
CA LEU A 79 4.42 -4.19 1.00
C LEU A 79 3.16 -4.80 1.63
N TRP A 80 3.31 -5.89 2.40
CA TRP A 80 2.22 -6.49 3.16
C TRP A 80 1.66 -5.51 4.18
N HIS A 81 2.53 -4.97 5.03
CA HIS A 81 2.15 -4.10 6.14
C HIS A 81 1.34 -2.89 5.68
N ILE A 82 1.85 -2.14 4.70
CA ILE A 82 1.14 -0.96 4.18
C ILE A 82 -0.17 -1.34 3.48
N ALA A 83 -0.21 -2.44 2.73
CA ALA A 83 -1.44 -2.90 2.08
C ALA A 83 -2.50 -3.32 3.11
N ARG A 84 -2.10 -4.01 4.20
CA ARG A 84 -3.03 -4.39 5.28
C ARG A 84 -3.57 -3.20 6.05
N ILE A 85 -2.69 -2.22 6.37
CA ILE A 85 -3.14 -0.97 7.02
C ILE A 85 -4.14 -0.24 6.13
N GLU A 86 -3.85 -0.10 4.86
CA GLU A 86 -4.73 0.58 3.91
C GLU A 86 -6.08 -0.15 3.79
N ASP A 87 -6.07 -1.47 3.64
CA ASP A 87 -7.27 -2.30 3.53
C ASP A 87 -8.18 -2.15 4.76
N LEU A 88 -7.61 -2.31 5.96
CA LEU A 88 -8.35 -2.16 7.21
C LEU A 88 -8.88 -0.74 7.39
N THR A 89 -8.06 0.27 7.11
CA THR A 89 -8.45 1.66 7.29
C THR A 89 -9.54 2.07 6.32
N MET A 90 -9.34 1.82 5.04
CA MET A 90 -10.25 2.33 4.01
C MET A 90 -11.54 1.50 3.92
N ASN A 91 -11.46 0.20 3.96
CA ASN A 91 -12.65 -0.63 3.85
C ASN A 91 -13.45 -0.70 5.15
N ILE A 92 -12.80 -1.03 6.28
CA ILE A 92 -13.52 -1.21 7.55
C ILE A 92 -13.85 0.12 8.21
N LEU A 93 -12.84 0.99 8.42
CA LEU A 93 -13.05 2.21 9.21
C LEU A 93 -13.73 3.32 8.41
N VAL A 94 -13.34 3.56 7.18
CA VAL A 94 -13.90 4.64 6.35
C VAL A 94 -15.20 4.22 5.68
N ALA A 95 -15.16 3.13 4.90
CA ALA A 95 -16.31 2.70 4.11
C ALA A 95 -17.32 1.84 4.89
N ARG A 96 -16.94 1.30 6.05
CA ARG A 96 -17.76 0.36 6.86
C ARG A 96 -18.20 -0.86 6.05
N LYS A 97 -17.31 -1.39 5.25
CA LYS A 97 -17.46 -2.57 4.40
C LYS A 97 -16.49 -3.66 4.82
N GLU A 98 -16.63 -4.82 4.22
CA GLU A 98 -15.66 -5.90 4.37
C GLU A 98 -14.32 -5.49 3.72
N GLN A 99 -13.23 -5.95 4.31
CA GLN A 99 -11.88 -5.79 3.77
C GLN A 99 -11.72 -6.58 2.45
N VAL A 100 -10.77 -6.18 1.63
CA VAL A 100 -10.38 -6.92 0.41
C VAL A 100 -9.77 -8.27 0.77
N PHE A 101 -8.97 -8.31 1.85
CA PHE A 101 -8.34 -9.54 2.32
C PHE A 101 -9.38 -10.55 2.81
N ASN A 102 -9.39 -11.74 2.20
CA ASN A 102 -10.28 -12.84 2.51
C ASN A 102 -9.52 -14.17 2.42
N GLN A 103 -10.22 -15.30 2.54
CA GLN A 103 -9.62 -16.64 2.50
C GLN A 103 -8.94 -16.93 1.15
N ASP A 104 -9.53 -16.50 0.02
CA ASP A 104 -8.92 -16.66 -1.32
C ASP A 104 -7.58 -15.90 -1.41
N TRP A 105 -7.55 -14.65 -0.95
CA TRP A 105 -6.30 -13.89 -0.90
C TRP A 105 -5.26 -14.53 0.02
N LYS A 106 -5.67 -15.06 1.17
CA LYS A 106 -4.77 -15.76 2.10
C LYS A 106 -4.09 -16.95 1.43
N GLU A 107 -4.85 -17.74 0.68
CA GLU A 107 -4.34 -18.91 -0.05
C GLU A 107 -3.42 -18.51 -1.20
N ARG A 108 -3.84 -17.57 -2.05
CA ARG A 108 -3.04 -17.05 -3.17
C ARG A 108 -1.71 -16.45 -2.73
N LEU A 109 -1.73 -15.73 -1.63
CA LEU A 109 -0.55 -15.12 -1.03
C LEU A 109 0.36 -16.12 -0.32
N ASN A 110 -0.13 -17.31 -0.01
CA ASN A 110 0.50 -18.23 0.95
C ASN A 110 0.78 -17.54 2.30
N ALA A 111 -0.14 -16.65 2.72
CA ALA A 111 0.04 -15.83 3.91
C ALA A 111 -0.27 -16.62 5.18
N ARG A 112 0.71 -16.72 6.08
CA ARG A 112 0.53 -17.37 7.40
C ARG A 112 -0.04 -16.43 8.44
N ILE A 113 0.02 -15.13 8.17
CA ILE A 113 -0.52 -14.05 9.01
C ILE A 113 -1.75 -13.43 8.36
N THR A 114 -2.61 -12.82 9.16
CA THR A 114 -3.85 -12.16 8.69
C THR A 114 -3.96 -10.71 9.16
N ASP A 115 -3.16 -10.33 10.13
CA ASP A 115 -3.05 -8.96 10.64
C ASP A 115 -2.03 -8.11 9.85
N THR A 116 -1.61 -7.00 10.40
CA THR A 116 -0.65 -6.10 9.76
C THR A 116 0.80 -6.55 9.85
N GLY A 117 1.11 -7.59 10.63
CA GLY A 117 2.45 -8.07 10.88
C GLY A 117 3.29 -7.21 11.84
N ASN A 118 2.67 -6.28 12.56
CA ASN A 118 3.37 -5.37 13.50
C ASN A 118 4.03 -6.07 14.68
N ALA A 119 3.52 -7.25 15.07
CA ALA A 119 4.03 -7.98 16.22
C ALA A 119 5.08 -9.05 15.85
N LEU A 120 5.44 -9.15 14.57
CA LEU A 120 6.43 -10.12 14.11
C LEU A 120 7.83 -9.75 14.59
N SER A 121 8.57 -10.74 15.04
CA SER A 121 10.02 -10.65 15.25
C SER A 121 10.76 -10.63 13.90
N ASP A 122 12.04 -10.26 13.91
CA ASP A 122 12.89 -10.22 12.71
C ASP A 122 12.94 -11.58 12.00
N ASP A 123 13.02 -12.68 12.76
CA ASP A 123 13.02 -14.04 12.19
C ASP A 123 11.67 -14.38 11.53
N GLU A 124 10.57 -13.98 12.13
CA GLU A 124 9.22 -14.17 11.57
C GLU A 124 9.00 -13.31 10.32
N ILE A 125 9.54 -12.09 10.28
CA ILE A 125 9.53 -11.22 9.10
C ILE A 125 10.29 -11.90 7.95
N ILE A 126 11.47 -12.46 8.22
CA ILE A 126 12.26 -13.17 7.22
C ILE A 126 11.53 -14.43 6.74
N ASP A 127 10.95 -15.23 7.66
CA ASP A 127 10.19 -16.43 7.30
C ASP A 127 8.98 -16.07 6.44
N PHE A 128 8.19 -15.09 6.85
CA PHE A 128 7.07 -14.56 6.04
C PHE A 128 7.53 -14.17 4.64
N SER A 129 8.60 -13.38 4.55
CA SER A 129 9.09 -12.80 3.29
C SER A 129 9.64 -13.84 2.32
N ARG A 130 10.18 -14.95 2.83
CA ARG A 130 10.64 -16.08 2.02
C ARG A 130 9.49 -16.94 1.49
N ASN A 131 8.37 -16.96 2.18
CA ASN A 131 7.26 -17.86 1.89
C ASN A 131 6.09 -17.18 1.17
N VAL A 132 5.93 -15.87 1.31
CA VAL A 132 4.84 -15.15 0.65
C VAL A 132 5.02 -15.14 -0.87
N ASN A 133 3.92 -15.31 -1.60
CA ASN A 133 3.91 -15.15 -3.06
C ASN A 133 3.96 -13.67 -3.41
N THR A 134 5.11 -13.17 -3.86
CA THR A 134 5.35 -11.74 -4.10
C THR A 134 4.56 -11.20 -5.29
N GLU A 135 4.30 -12.00 -6.33
CA GLU A 135 3.44 -11.58 -7.44
C GLU A 135 2.00 -11.35 -6.95
N GLN A 136 1.48 -12.28 -6.15
CA GLN A 136 0.16 -12.13 -5.56
C GLN A 136 0.11 -11.00 -4.51
N LEU A 137 1.23 -10.72 -3.84
CA LEU A 137 1.32 -9.59 -2.91
C LEU A 137 1.18 -8.24 -3.63
N ILE A 138 1.81 -8.09 -4.79
CA ILE A 138 1.62 -6.91 -5.65
C ILE A 138 0.18 -6.84 -6.16
N CYS A 139 -0.40 -7.96 -6.59
CA CYS A 139 -1.80 -8.01 -7.03
C CYS A 139 -2.77 -7.61 -5.89
N TYR A 140 -2.56 -8.13 -4.69
CA TYR A 140 -3.36 -7.77 -3.51
C TYR A 140 -3.25 -6.27 -3.19
N ARG A 141 -2.02 -5.74 -3.15
CA ARG A 141 -1.79 -4.31 -2.93
C ARG A 141 -2.51 -3.45 -3.97
N ASN A 142 -2.49 -3.84 -5.24
CA ASN A 142 -3.19 -3.14 -6.32
C ASN A 142 -4.72 -3.21 -6.15
N ALA A 143 -5.27 -4.36 -5.73
CA ALA A 143 -6.70 -4.52 -5.46
C ALA A 143 -7.17 -3.62 -4.31
N VAL A 144 -6.40 -3.57 -3.22
CA VAL A 144 -6.65 -2.65 -2.09
C VAL A 144 -6.61 -1.21 -2.56
N ALA A 145 -5.57 -0.82 -3.28
CA ALA A 145 -5.41 0.53 -3.78
C ALA A 145 -6.55 0.97 -4.73
N GLN A 146 -7.03 0.06 -5.59
CA GLN A 146 -8.18 0.34 -6.44
C GLN A 146 -9.44 0.59 -5.60
N THR A 147 -9.69 -0.26 -4.61
CA THR A 147 -10.83 -0.09 -3.71
C THR A 147 -10.75 1.22 -2.92
N THR A 148 -9.57 1.59 -2.43
CA THR A 148 -9.32 2.89 -1.79
C THR A 148 -9.71 4.05 -2.69
N ARG A 149 -9.30 4.03 -3.96
CA ARG A 149 -9.65 5.10 -4.92
C ARG A 149 -11.15 5.20 -5.14
N ASP A 150 -11.83 4.07 -5.23
CA ASP A 150 -13.28 4.03 -5.43
C ASP A 150 -14.02 4.54 -4.19
N ILE A 151 -13.55 4.19 -2.98
CA ILE A 151 -14.07 4.75 -1.73
C ILE A 151 -13.92 6.26 -1.72
N ILE A 152 -12.72 6.79 -1.97
CA ILE A 152 -12.47 8.25 -1.95
C ILE A 152 -13.37 8.99 -2.97
N ARG A 153 -13.55 8.45 -4.16
CA ARG A 153 -14.45 9.04 -5.17
C ARG A 153 -15.90 9.06 -4.71
N SER A 154 -16.32 8.09 -3.92
CA SER A 154 -17.70 7.95 -3.44
C SER A 154 -18.03 8.79 -2.21
N LEU A 155 -17.05 9.37 -1.54
CA LEU A 155 -17.28 10.23 -0.37
C LEU A 155 -18.04 11.51 -0.78
N SER A 156 -19.02 11.93 0.02
CA SER A 156 -19.83 13.14 -0.16
C SER A 156 -19.41 14.21 0.84
#